data_64c5255078aae09e312d3d76b3876447
#
_entry.id   64c5255078aae09e312d3d76b3876447
#
_cell.length_a   1.000
_cell.length_b   1.000
_cell.length_c   1.000
_cell.angle_alpha   90.00
_cell.angle_beta   90.00
_cell.angle_gamma   90.00
#
_symmetry.space_group_name_H-M   'P 1'
#
loop_
_entity.id
_entity.type
_entity.pdbx_description
1 polymer ?
#
loop_
_entity_poly.entity_id
_entity_poly.type
_entity_poly.pdbx_seq_one_letter_code
_entity_poly.pdbx_strand_id
1 'polypeptide(L)' 'MFSAGAFQTADCRETSEELKAKGVEFLSEPKDQFYGVEAVFKDPFGNWFSMTQPKNY' A
#
# COMPACT_ATOMS: atom_id res chain seq x y z
N MET A 1 1.78 -0.26 -21.53
CA MET A 1 2.34 -1.12 -20.48
C MET A 1 2.10 -0.50 -19.12
N PHE A 2 1.74 -1.27 -18.22
CA PHE A 2 1.56 -0.78 -16.87
C PHE A 2 2.43 -1.61 -15.95
N SER A 3 2.73 -1.05 -14.85
CA SER A 3 3.50 -1.74 -13.87
C SER A 3 2.65 -1.86 -12.62
N ALA A 4 2.43 -3.06 -12.17
CA ALA A 4 1.71 -3.29 -10.95
C ALA A 4 2.62 -4.06 -10.04
N GLY A 5 2.91 -3.47 -8.90
CA GLY A 5 3.71 -4.12 -7.89
C GLY A 5 2.83 -4.49 -6.73
N ALA A 6 3.15 -5.60 -6.10
CA ALA A 6 2.49 -6.00 -4.87
C ALA A 6 3.59 -6.36 -3.88
N PHE A 7 3.51 -5.83 -2.67
CA PHE A 7 4.49 -6.17 -1.66
C PHE A 7 3.85 -6.20 -0.29
N GLN A 8 4.53 -6.80 0.64
CA GLN A 8 4.04 -6.99 1.99
C GLN A 8 4.81 -6.11 2.96
N THR A 9 4.14 -5.72 4.01
CA THR A 9 4.74 -4.93 5.06
C THR A 9 4.27 -5.45 6.42
N ALA A 10 5.08 -5.22 7.43
CA ALA A 10 4.71 -5.60 8.79
C ALA A 10 3.66 -4.65 9.38
N ASP A 11 3.61 -3.41 8.90
CA ASP A 11 2.66 -2.42 9.39
C ASP A 11 2.23 -1.54 8.24
N CYS A 12 1.08 -1.85 7.67
CA CYS A 12 0.57 -1.16 6.50
C CYS A 12 0.28 0.31 6.79
N ARG A 13 -0.29 0.60 7.95
CA ARG A 13 -0.63 1.98 8.29
C ARG A 13 0.59 2.84 8.49
N GLU A 14 1.59 2.31 9.18
CA GLU A 14 2.82 3.06 9.39
C GLU A 14 3.55 3.30 8.09
N THR A 15 3.65 2.28 7.25
CA THR A 15 4.30 2.42 5.95
C THR A 15 3.56 3.42 5.08
N SER A 16 2.22 3.41 5.15
CA SER A 16 1.42 4.37 4.38
C SER A 16 1.74 5.80 4.78
N GLU A 17 1.90 6.05 6.07
CA GLU A 17 2.22 7.41 6.52
C GLU A 17 3.58 7.85 6.05
N GLU A 18 4.56 6.96 6.07
CA GLU A 18 5.87 7.26 5.55
C GLU A 18 5.82 7.59 4.07
N LEU A 19 5.06 6.82 3.31
CA LEU A 19 4.94 7.03 1.88
C LEU A 19 4.23 8.36 1.58
N LYS A 20 3.21 8.68 2.35
CA LYS A 20 2.52 9.97 2.19
C LYS A 20 3.45 11.13 2.43
N ALA A 21 4.34 10.99 3.41
CA ALA A 21 5.31 12.04 3.69
C ALA A 21 6.28 12.22 2.53
N LYS A 22 6.45 11.20 1.71
CA LYS A 22 7.31 11.28 0.53
C LYS A 22 6.57 11.72 -0.73
N GLY A 23 5.29 12.06 -0.61
CA GLY A 23 4.52 12.54 -1.73
C GLY A 23 3.79 11.49 -2.52
N VAL A 24 3.70 10.28 -2.00
CA VAL A 24 2.98 9.20 -2.67
C VAL A 24 1.47 9.42 -2.53
N GLU A 25 0.76 9.24 -3.63
CA GLU A 25 -0.69 9.41 -3.65
C GLU A 25 -1.38 8.07 -3.42
N PHE A 26 -2.26 8.00 -2.43
CA PHE A 26 -2.98 6.78 -2.13
C PHE A 26 -4.33 6.76 -2.83
N LEU A 27 -4.55 5.70 -3.60
CA LEU A 27 -5.82 5.47 -4.27
C LEU A 27 -6.80 4.79 -3.34
N SER A 28 -6.28 3.99 -2.41
CA SER A 28 -7.08 3.35 -1.39
C SER A 28 -6.29 3.36 -0.09
N GLU A 29 -6.87 3.96 0.94
CA GLU A 29 -6.22 3.98 2.24
C GLU A 29 -6.17 2.58 2.85
N PRO A 30 -5.29 2.35 3.82
CA PRO A 30 -5.23 1.04 4.46
C PRO A 30 -6.58 0.65 5.03
N LYS A 31 -7.04 -0.54 4.67
CA LYS A 31 -8.33 -1.07 5.10
C LYS A 31 -8.17 -2.48 5.62
N ASP A 32 -8.93 -2.80 6.65
CA ASP A 32 -8.97 -4.17 7.15
C ASP A 32 -9.72 -5.05 6.17
N GLN A 33 -9.09 -6.14 5.77
CA GLN A 33 -9.70 -7.16 4.94
C GLN A 33 -9.61 -8.49 5.68
N PHE A 34 -10.32 -9.50 5.18
CA PHE A 34 -10.27 -10.79 5.85
C PHE A 34 -8.87 -11.40 5.81
N TYR A 35 -8.05 -11.01 4.86
CA TYR A 35 -6.68 -11.51 4.72
C TYR A 35 -5.63 -10.62 5.37
N GLY A 36 -6.03 -9.46 5.86
CA GLY A 36 -5.11 -8.52 6.48
C GLY A 36 -5.49 -7.09 6.16
N VAL A 37 -4.51 -6.22 6.16
CA VAL A 37 -4.71 -4.80 5.82
C VAL A 37 -4.14 -4.57 4.43
N GLU A 38 -4.87 -3.86 3.59
CA GLU A 38 -4.45 -3.59 2.23
C GLU A 38 -4.57 -2.12 1.89
N ALA A 39 -3.63 -1.61 1.13
CA ALA A 39 -3.67 -0.25 0.61
C ALA A 39 -3.18 -0.26 -0.83
N VAL A 40 -3.67 0.70 -1.62
CA VAL A 40 -3.23 0.85 -3.01
C VAL A 40 -2.75 2.27 -3.19
N PHE A 41 -1.59 2.44 -3.80
CA PHE A 41 -1.02 3.76 -4.00
C PHE A 41 -0.35 3.84 -5.37
N LYS A 42 -0.08 5.08 -5.76
CA LYS A 42 0.51 5.38 -7.04
C LYS A 42 1.75 6.23 -6.83
N ASP A 43 2.84 5.89 -7.51
CA ASP A 43 4.06 6.68 -7.38
C ASP A 43 3.97 7.93 -8.27
N PRO A 44 4.94 8.86 -8.16
CA PRO A 44 4.93 10.08 -8.99
C PRO A 44 5.00 9.81 -10.48
N PHE A 45 5.40 8.61 -10.88
CA PHE A 45 5.53 8.27 -12.29
C PHE A 45 4.30 7.56 -12.82
N GLY A 46 3.28 7.40 -12.00
CA GLY A 46 2.03 6.79 -12.43
C GLY A 46 1.96 5.29 -12.30
N ASN A 47 2.92 4.67 -11.65
CA ASN A 47 2.90 3.23 -11.42
C ASN A 47 2.03 2.90 -10.21
N TRP A 48 1.21 1.87 -10.35
CA TRP A 48 0.30 1.45 -9.30
C TRP A 48 0.91 0.32 -8.48
N PHE A 49 0.70 0.38 -7.18
CA PHE A 49 1.22 -0.64 -6.27
C PHE A 49 0.15 -0.99 -5.26
N SER A 50 0.12 -2.27 -4.87
CA SER A 50 -0.70 -2.66 -3.75
C SER A 50 0.21 -3.13 -2.61
N MET A 51 -0.16 -2.79 -1.40
CA MET A 51 0.62 -3.11 -0.22
C MET A 51 -0.28 -3.84 0.75
N THR A 52 0.18 -4.96 1.27
CA THR A 52 -0.61 -5.81 2.13
C THR A 52 0.14 -6.10 3.41
N GLN A 53 -0.58 -6.02 4.51
CA GLN A 53 -0.08 -6.47 5.81
C GLN A 53 -0.84 -7.75 6.14
N PRO A 54 -0.22 -8.93 5.95
CA PRO A 54 -0.91 -10.19 6.19
C PRO A 54 -1.34 -10.32 7.65
N LYS A 55 -2.45 -10.98 7.86
CA LYS A 55 -2.86 -11.27 9.23
C LYS A 55 -1.90 -12.22 9.88
N ASN A 56 -1.67 -11.97 11.15
CA ASN A 56 -0.75 -12.77 11.94
C ASN A 56 -1.57 -13.67 12.84
N TYR A 57 -1.38 -14.97 12.74
CA TYR A 57 -2.14 -15.94 13.52
C TYR A 57 -1.31 -16.53 14.62
#